data_7ee2bc562fdb853e815ecca00a7a2fe9
#
_entry.id   7ee2bc562fdb853e815ecca00a7a2fe9
#
_cell.length_a   1.000
_cell.length_b   1.000
_cell.length_c   1.000
_cell.angle_alpha   90.00
_cell.angle_beta   90.00
_cell.angle_gamma   90.00
#
_symmetry.space_group_name_H-M   'P 1'
#
loop_
_entity.id
_entity.type
_entity.pdbx_description
1 polymer ?
#
loop_
_entity_poly.entity_id
_entity_poly.type
_entity_poly.pdbx_seq_one_letter_code
_entity_poly.pdbx_strand_id
1 'polypeptide(L)'
;MRTKQLTNSYLFFYMLFHRPKTISEIAMVHSIRAHKAVNHKYDGHSYTFHLKSAVNVGFIFLYLIPKKDQEDVIGGIWEHDTEEDANLTYNDIKKVTNERVANIAHACTNEKGKNRAERANEKYYTDIRETEYATFVKLCDRIANVEHSKNKKSRMFDVYKKEYQHFKDSLYTKNDPYIPMWIYLEDLLGL
;
A
#
# COMPACT_ATOMS: atom_id res chain seq x y z
N MET A 1 -0.48 -26.11 6.36
CA MET A 1 -1.08 -26.03 5.01
C MET A 1 -0.26 -25.05 4.18
N ARG A 2 0.38 -25.49 3.09
CA ARG A 2 1.14 -24.60 2.20
C ARG A 2 0.14 -23.74 1.43
N THR A 3 0.06 -22.45 1.72
CA THR A 3 -0.61 -21.46 0.87
C THR A 3 0.10 -21.46 -0.49
N LYS A 4 -0.57 -21.97 -1.53
CA LYS A 4 -0.08 -21.87 -2.90
C LYS A 4 0.02 -20.37 -3.23
N GLN A 5 1.26 -19.87 -3.36
CA GLN A 5 1.49 -18.55 -3.97
C GLN A 5 0.86 -18.58 -5.37
N LEU A 6 -0.14 -17.73 -5.57
CA LEU A 6 -0.73 -17.52 -6.89
C LEU A 6 0.37 -16.95 -7.79
N THR A 7 0.80 -17.73 -8.79
CA THR A 7 1.79 -17.28 -9.78
C THR A 7 1.20 -16.14 -10.62
N ASN A 8 2.06 -15.27 -11.18
CA ASN A 8 1.63 -14.17 -12.07
C ASN A 8 0.76 -14.66 -13.26
N SER A 9 0.97 -15.90 -13.73
CA SER A 9 0.15 -16.55 -14.75
C SER A 9 -1.27 -16.81 -14.28
N TYR A 10 -1.48 -17.22 -13.03
CA TYR A 10 -2.80 -17.51 -12.48
C TYR A 10 -3.62 -16.22 -12.33
N LEU A 11 -2.99 -15.13 -11.90
CA LEU A 11 -3.62 -13.82 -11.79
C LEU A 11 -4.03 -13.28 -13.17
N PHE A 12 -3.18 -13.48 -14.17
CA PHE A 12 -3.49 -13.11 -15.57
C PHE A 12 -4.67 -13.90 -16.12
N PHE A 13 -4.73 -15.23 -15.88
CA PHE A 13 -5.88 -16.07 -16.26
C PHE A 13 -7.15 -15.67 -15.51
N TYR A 14 -7.06 -15.39 -14.21
CA TYR A 14 -8.19 -14.91 -13.43
C TYR A 14 -8.77 -13.61 -14.02
N MET A 15 -7.90 -12.66 -14.38
CA MET A 15 -8.31 -11.37 -14.97
C MET A 15 -8.94 -11.50 -16.37
N LEU A 16 -8.62 -12.58 -17.12
CA LEU A 16 -9.21 -12.83 -18.45
C LEU A 16 -10.61 -13.44 -18.39
N PHE A 17 -10.91 -14.23 -17.36
CA PHE A 17 -12.12 -15.04 -17.28
C PHE A 17 -13.11 -14.61 -16.19
N HIS A 18 -12.70 -13.78 -15.24
CA HIS A 18 -13.57 -13.28 -14.17
C HIS A 18 -13.80 -11.77 -14.35
N ARG A 19 -15.06 -11.37 -14.46
CA ARG A 19 -15.41 -9.95 -14.29
C ARG A 19 -15.26 -9.64 -12.80
N PRO A 20 -14.47 -8.60 -12.43
CA PRO A 20 -14.36 -8.18 -11.04
C PRO A 20 -15.75 -7.82 -10.50
N LYS A 21 -16.08 -8.31 -9.30
CA LYS A 21 -17.41 -8.14 -8.69
C LYS A 21 -17.39 -7.22 -7.49
N THR A 22 -16.25 -7.14 -6.81
CA THR A 22 -16.09 -6.30 -5.62
C THR A 22 -15.20 -5.10 -5.92
N ILE A 23 -15.24 -4.09 -5.05
CA ILE A 23 -14.41 -2.89 -5.18
C ILE A 23 -12.92 -3.25 -5.13
N SER A 24 -12.52 -4.14 -4.23
CA SER A 24 -11.14 -4.60 -4.13
C SER A 24 -10.65 -5.35 -5.38
N GLU A 25 -11.51 -6.17 -6.01
CA GLU A 25 -11.19 -6.84 -7.29
C GLU A 25 -11.06 -5.84 -8.44
N ILE A 26 -11.91 -4.82 -8.49
CA ILE A 26 -11.84 -3.74 -9.49
C ILE A 26 -10.54 -2.98 -9.33
N ALA A 27 -10.21 -2.53 -8.11
CA ALA A 27 -8.97 -1.82 -7.81
C ALA A 27 -7.73 -2.67 -8.15
N MET A 28 -7.74 -3.96 -7.81
CA MET A 28 -6.66 -4.89 -8.19
C MET A 28 -6.42 -4.90 -9.71
N VAL A 29 -7.47 -5.08 -10.49
CA VAL A 29 -7.35 -5.13 -11.96
C VAL A 29 -6.88 -3.81 -12.53
N HIS A 30 -7.41 -2.71 -12.01
CA HIS A 30 -7.09 -1.35 -12.44
C HIS A 30 -5.63 -1.01 -12.16
N SER A 31 -5.15 -1.13 -10.91
CA SER A 31 -3.79 -0.81 -10.53
C SER A 31 -2.74 -1.67 -11.25
N ILE A 32 -2.99 -2.99 -11.39
CA ILE A 32 -2.09 -3.89 -12.12
C ILE A 32 -1.95 -3.47 -13.59
N ARG A 33 -3.05 -3.07 -14.23
CA ARG A 33 -3.02 -2.59 -15.62
C ARG A 33 -2.28 -1.26 -15.74
N ALA A 34 -2.51 -0.33 -14.83
CA ALA A 34 -1.86 0.96 -14.81
C ALA A 34 -0.33 0.84 -14.69
N HIS A 35 0.16 0.13 -13.68
CA HIS A 35 1.60 -0.09 -13.51
C HIS A 35 2.24 -0.89 -14.67
N LYS A 36 1.50 -1.83 -15.25
CA LYS A 36 1.96 -2.56 -16.44
C LYS A 36 2.08 -1.64 -17.66
N ALA A 37 1.16 -0.71 -17.85
CA ALA A 37 1.15 0.21 -18.99
C ALA A 37 2.40 1.11 -19.01
N VAL A 38 2.90 1.51 -17.83
CA VAL A 38 4.13 2.30 -17.69
C VAL A 38 5.39 1.44 -17.46
N ASN A 39 5.27 0.11 -17.57
CA ASN A 39 6.35 -0.86 -17.33
C ASN A 39 7.05 -0.68 -15.95
N HIS A 40 6.30 -0.26 -14.94
CA HIS A 40 6.83 -0.04 -13.60
C HIS A 40 7.35 -1.34 -12.97
N LYS A 41 8.51 -1.26 -12.33
CA LYS A 41 9.21 -2.40 -11.74
C LYS A 41 9.52 -2.15 -10.27
N TYR A 42 9.54 -3.24 -9.50
CA TYR A 42 9.97 -3.28 -8.12
C TYR A 42 11.06 -4.34 -7.97
N ASP A 43 12.31 -3.92 -7.72
CA ASP A 43 13.47 -4.80 -7.59
C ASP A 43 13.58 -5.84 -8.75
N GLY A 44 13.39 -5.37 -10.01
CA GLY A 44 13.44 -6.20 -11.21
C GLY A 44 12.17 -7.01 -11.51
N HIS A 45 11.23 -7.10 -10.57
CA HIS A 45 9.94 -7.74 -10.75
C HIS A 45 8.88 -6.77 -11.31
N SER A 46 7.75 -7.31 -11.84
CA SER A 46 6.56 -6.48 -12.08
C SER A 46 6.13 -5.81 -10.77
N TYR A 47 5.69 -4.55 -10.82
CA TYR A 47 5.24 -3.81 -9.63
C TYR A 47 4.09 -4.50 -8.88
N THR A 48 3.32 -5.32 -9.58
CA THR A 48 2.32 -6.22 -8.98
C THR A 48 2.87 -7.05 -7.80
N PHE A 49 4.18 -7.33 -7.79
CA PHE A 49 4.82 -8.03 -6.67
C PHE A 49 4.72 -7.22 -5.38
N HIS A 50 5.06 -5.93 -5.41
CA HIS A 50 4.94 -5.02 -4.26
C HIS A 50 3.48 -4.85 -3.84
N LEU A 51 2.57 -4.55 -4.78
CA LEU A 51 1.14 -4.38 -4.47
C LEU A 51 0.57 -5.61 -3.76
N LYS A 52 0.90 -6.82 -4.24
CA LYS A 52 0.48 -8.08 -3.58
C LYS A 52 1.08 -8.23 -2.19
N SER A 53 2.33 -7.82 -1.98
CA SER A 53 2.96 -7.87 -0.67
C SER A 53 2.25 -6.95 0.32
N ALA A 54 1.93 -5.71 -0.08
CA ALA A 54 1.18 -4.77 0.75
C ALA A 54 -0.24 -5.29 1.06
N VAL A 55 -0.94 -5.85 0.07
CA VAL A 55 -2.26 -6.46 0.27
C VAL A 55 -2.20 -7.68 1.20
N ASN A 56 -1.16 -8.51 1.13
CA ASN A 56 -0.98 -9.63 2.05
C ASN A 56 -0.82 -9.15 3.51
N VAL A 57 -0.06 -8.07 3.73
CA VAL A 57 0.01 -7.42 5.06
C VAL A 57 -1.38 -6.93 5.47
N GLY A 58 -2.11 -6.27 4.56
CA GLY A 58 -3.48 -5.83 4.81
C GLY A 58 -4.40 -6.97 5.26
N PHE A 59 -4.33 -8.14 4.63
CA PHE A 59 -5.12 -9.31 5.04
C PHE A 59 -4.73 -9.84 6.43
N ILE A 60 -3.47 -9.79 6.83
CA ILE A 60 -3.04 -10.20 8.18
C ILE A 60 -3.71 -9.34 9.26
N PHE A 61 -3.83 -8.03 9.01
CA PHE A 61 -4.35 -7.06 9.96
C PHE A 61 -5.79 -6.60 9.66
N LEU A 62 -6.48 -7.25 8.73
CA LEU A 62 -7.82 -6.83 8.26
C LEU A 62 -8.88 -6.83 9.38
N TYR A 63 -8.66 -7.59 10.44
CA TYR A 63 -9.52 -7.62 11.62
C TYR A 63 -9.56 -6.29 12.39
N LEU A 64 -8.61 -5.38 12.14
CA LEU A 64 -8.60 -4.02 12.70
C LEU A 64 -9.56 -3.08 11.97
N ILE A 65 -10.07 -3.49 10.81
CA ILE A 65 -10.97 -2.70 9.96
C ILE A 65 -12.40 -3.22 10.09
N PRO A 66 -13.40 -2.37 10.34
CA PRO A 66 -14.81 -2.77 10.33
C PRO A 66 -15.17 -3.50 9.03
N LYS A 67 -15.92 -4.61 9.15
CA LYS A 67 -16.21 -5.49 8.00
C LYS A 67 -16.85 -4.75 6.81
N LYS A 68 -17.66 -3.74 7.06
CA LYS A 68 -18.30 -2.93 6.03
C LYS A 68 -17.33 -2.10 5.18
N ASP A 69 -16.15 -1.79 5.71
CA ASP A 69 -15.15 -0.90 5.08
C ASP A 69 -13.96 -1.69 4.47
N GLN A 70 -13.89 -3.01 4.71
CA GLN A 70 -12.75 -3.85 4.31
C GLN A 70 -12.50 -3.85 2.79
N GLU A 71 -13.56 -3.87 1.98
CA GLU A 71 -13.44 -3.85 0.52
C GLU A 71 -12.79 -2.55 0.03
N ASP A 72 -13.20 -1.40 0.58
CA ASP A 72 -12.63 -0.10 0.22
C ASP A 72 -11.17 0.02 0.67
N VAL A 73 -10.86 -0.46 1.89
CA VAL A 73 -9.49 -0.42 2.42
C VAL A 73 -8.56 -1.30 1.59
N ILE A 74 -8.96 -2.54 1.23
CA ILE A 74 -8.17 -3.39 0.34
C ILE A 74 -8.05 -2.76 -1.05
N GLY A 75 -9.10 -2.10 -1.55
CA GLY A 75 -9.04 -1.29 -2.77
C GLY A 75 -8.00 -0.18 -2.67
N GLY A 76 -7.96 0.55 -1.56
CA GLY A 76 -6.95 1.58 -1.28
C GLY A 76 -5.52 1.03 -1.26
N ILE A 77 -5.30 -0.18 -0.69
CA ILE A 77 -3.98 -0.81 -0.75
C ILE A 77 -3.58 -1.15 -2.21
N TRP A 78 -4.50 -1.59 -3.05
CA TRP A 78 -4.19 -1.83 -4.47
C TRP A 78 -3.82 -0.55 -5.21
N GLU A 79 -4.47 0.57 -4.91
CA GLU A 79 -4.32 1.83 -5.66
C GLU A 79 -3.28 2.79 -5.07
N HIS A 80 -2.67 2.52 -3.91
CA HIS A 80 -1.89 3.49 -3.12
C HIS A 80 -0.73 4.20 -3.86
N ASP A 81 -0.16 3.55 -4.87
CA ASP A 81 0.95 4.08 -5.66
C ASP A 81 0.57 4.46 -7.10
N THR A 82 -0.71 4.33 -7.49
CA THR A 82 -1.11 4.53 -8.89
C THR A 82 -1.06 5.99 -9.35
N GLU A 83 -1.32 6.95 -8.46
CA GLU A 83 -1.16 8.37 -8.76
C GLU A 83 0.32 8.76 -8.86
N GLU A 84 1.18 8.22 -7.99
CA GLU A 84 2.60 8.56 -7.96
C GLU A 84 3.35 7.95 -9.15
N ASP A 85 3.10 6.67 -9.44
CA ASP A 85 3.98 5.85 -10.25
C ASP A 85 3.35 5.30 -11.54
N ALA A 86 2.04 5.45 -11.74
CA ALA A 86 1.34 4.91 -12.90
C ALA A 86 0.55 5.94 -13.71
N ASN A 87 0.83 7.24 -13.52
CA ASN A 87 0.23 8.36 -14.25
C ASN A 87 -1.31 8.43 -14.19
N LEU A 88 -1.91 7.91 -13.11
CA LEU A 88 -3.33 8.06 -12.86
C LEU A 88 -3.62 9.31 -12.05
N THR A 89 -4.87 9.75 -12.10
CA THR A 89 -5.36 10.85 -11.27
C THR A 89 -6.38 10.33 -10.25
N TYR A 90 -6.63 11.11 -9.21
CA TYR A 90 -7.73 10.89 -8.28
C TYR A 90 -9.05 10.53 -8.99
N ASN A 91 -9.39 11.28 -10.06
CA ASN A 91 -10.63 11.08 -10.79
C ASN A 91 -10.66 9.76 -11.57
N ASP A 92 -9.51 9.28 -12.05
CA ASP A 92 -9.41 7.99 -12.74
C ASP A 92 -9.72 6.85 -11.75
N ILE A 93 -9.15 6.89 -10.54
CA ILE A 93 -9.40 5.92 -9.49
C ILE A 93 -10.87 5.99 -9.03
N LYS A 94 -11.37 7.20 -8.73
CA LYS A 94 -12.76 7.41 -8.29
C LYS A 94 -13.78 6.89 -9.29
N LYS A 95 -13.52 7.06 -10.60
CA LYS A 95 -14.41 6.63 -11.67
C LYS A 95 -14.58 5.12 -11.74
N VAL A 96 -13.52 4.35 -11.45
CA VAL A 96 -13.54 2.88 -11.59
C VAL A 96 -13.84 2.17 -10.27
N THR A 97 -13.51 2.80 -9.15
CA THR A 97 -13.77 2.28 -7.80
C THR A 97 -14.87 3.08 -7.10
N ASN A 98 -14.48 3.92 -6.15
CA ASN A 98 -15.36 4.88 -5.48
C ASN A 98 -14.54 6.02 -4.85
N GLU A 99 -15.21 6.97 -4.22
CA GLU A 99 -14.59 8.13 -3.59
C GLU A 99 -13.66 7.78 -2.42
N ARG A 100 -14.05 6.79 -1.58
CA ARG A 100 -13.24 6.40 -0.42
C ARG A 100 -11.90 5.77 -0.85
N VAL A 101 -11.91 4.88 -1.83
CA VAL A 101 -10.68 4.30 -2.40
C VAL A 101 -9.79 5.38 -2.99
N ALA A 102 -10.37 6.31 -3.75
CA ALA A 102 -9.62 7.43 -4.34
C ALA A 102 -9.02 8.36 -3.26
N ASN A 103 -9.78 8.67 -2.18
CA ASN A 103 -9.27 9.46 -1.07
C ASN A 103 -8.07 8.79 -0.39
N ILE A 104 -8.16 7.48 -0.12
CA ILE A 104 -7.07 6.71 0.50
C ILE A 104 -5.82 6.71 -0.40
N ALA A 105 -5.98 6.42 -1.69
CA ALA A 105 -4.86 6.41 -2.64
C ALA A 105 -4.21 7.78 -2.74
N HIS A 106 -5.00 8.84 -2.87
CA HIS A 106 -4.54 10.21 -2.94
C HIS A 106 -3.74 10.64 -1.69
N ALA A 107 -4.26 10.33 -0.50
CA ALA A 107 -3.56 10.63 0.76
C ALA A 107 -2.22 9.89 0.89
N CYS A 108 -2.08 8.71 0.28
CA CYS A 108 -0.84 7.94 0.27
C CYS A 108 0.18 8.42 -0.77
N THR A 109 -0.23 9.30 -1.71
CA THR A 109 0.62 9.84 -2.77
C THR A 109 1.61 10.87 -2.21
N ASN A 110 2.90 10.65 -2.42
CA ASN A 110 3.95 11.56 -1.95
C ASN A 110 3.85 12.96 -2.60
N GLU A 111 4.22 13.97 -1.84
CA GLU A 111 4.40 15.32 -2.39
C GLU A 111 5.58 15.39 -3.37
N LYS A 112 5.60 16.43 -4.20
CA LYS A 112 6.74 16.68 -5.10
C LYS A 112 7.95 17.16 -4.29
N GLY A 113 9.12 16.59 -4.55
CA GLY A 113 10.36 16.97 -3.86
C GLY A 113 11.59 16.33 -4.48
N LYS A 114 12.76 16.93 -4.21
CA LYS A 114 14.07 16.49 -4.74
C LYS A 114 14.58 15.21 -4.07
N ASN A 115 14.12 14.92 -2.86
CA ASN A 115 14.54 13.78 -2.07
C ASN A 115 13.38 13.21 -1.25
N ARG A 116 13.59 12.07 -0.58
CA ARG A 116 12.56 11.38 0.19
C ARG A 116 11.96 12.24 1.31
N ALA A 117 12.80 13.01 2.03
CA ALA A 117 12.32 13.84 3.14
C ALA A 117 11.46 15.01 2.67
N GLU A 118 11.80 15.63 1.55
CA GLU A 118 10.97 16.68 0.95
C GLU A 118 9.62 16.15 0.45
N ARG A 119 9.59 14.92 -0.06
CA ARG A 119 8.37 14.27 -0.55
C ARG A 119 7.46 13.79 0.59
N ALA A 120 8.05 13.25 1.66
CA ALA A 120 7.35 12.82 2.87
C ALA A 120 7.36 13.96 3.92
N ASN A 121 6.81 15.11 3.57
CA ASN A 121 6.76 16.32 4.41
C ASN A 121 5.53 16.32 5.33
N GLU A 122 5.36 17.38 6.13
CA GLU A 122 4.25 17.50 7.08
C GLU A 122 2.87 17.49 6.39
N LYS A 123 2.74 18.10 5.21
CA LYS A 123 1.48 18.06 4.45
C LYS A 123 1.10 16.62 4.10
N TYR A 124 2.03 15.84 3.56
CA TYR A 124 1.83 14.43 3.24
C TYR A 124 1.37 13.61 4.45
N TYR A 125 2.04 13.77 5.61
CA TYR A 125 1.64 13.07 6.82
C TYR A 125 0.30 13.55 7.37
N THR A 126 -0.02 14.83 7.20
CA THR A 126 -1.33 15.39 7.57
C THR A 126 -2.44 14.78 6.73
N ASP A 127 -2.26 14.73 5.41
CA ASP A 127 -3.24 14.12 4.50
C ASP A 127 -3.52 12.65 4.86
N ILE A 128 -2.46 11.88 5.25
CA ILE A 128 -2.62 10.49 5.72
C ILE A 128 -3.39 10.44 7.05
N ARG A 129 -3.07 11.28 8.02
CA ARG A 129 -3.73 11.27 9.35
C ARG A 129 -5.21 11.64 9.26
N GLU A 130 -5.55 12.59 8.39
CA GLU A 130 -6.90 13.12 8.25
C GLU A 130 -7.80 12.27 7.34
N THR A 131 -7.21 11.38 6.53
CA THR A 131 -7.97 10.49 5.66
C THR A 131 -8.22 9.15 6.35
N GLU A 132 -9.49 8.79 6.50
CA GLU A 132 -9.91 7.54 7.12
C GLU A 132 -9.22 6.34 6.45
N TYR A 133 -8.59 5.48 7.24
CA TYR A 133 -7.84 4.28 6.83
C TYR A 133 -6.53 4.52 6.05
N ALA A 134 -6.15 5.74 5.68
CA ALA A 134 -4.90 5.96 4.95
C ALA A 134 -3.67 5.58 5.78
N THR A 135 -3.68 5.80 7.12
CA THR A 135 -2.60 5.30 8.01
C THR A 135 -2.47 3.78 7.97
N PHE A 136 -3.60 3.04 7.94
CA PHE A 136 -3.58 1.58 7.80
C PHE A 136 -2.92 1.17 6.48
N VAL A 137 -3.32 1.78 5.38
CA VAL A 137 -2.79 1.49 4.04
C VAL A 137 -1.30 1.84 3.97
N LYS A 138 -0.89 2.97 4.55
CA LYS A 138 0.54 3.37 4.60
C LYS A 138 1.38 2.45 5.47
N LEU A 139 0.81 1.88 6.54
CA LEU A 139 1.47 0.83 7.32
C LEU A 139 1.62 -0.47 6.53
N CYS A 140 0.61 -0.87 5.75
CA CYS A 140 0.70 -2.04 4.88
C CYS A 140 1.85 -1.91 3.86
N ASP A 141 1.96 -0.75 3.20
CA ASP A 141 3.06 -0.41 2.31
C ASP A 141 4.42 -0.46 3.03
N ARG A 142 4.54 0.24 4.17
CA ARG A 142 5.80 0.32 4.93
C ARG A 142 6.26 -1.06 5.40
N ILE A 143 5.38 -1.87 5.95
CA ILE A 143 5.68 -3.23 6.41
C ILE A 143 6.14 -4.10 5.23
N ALA A 144 5.43 -4.10 4.11
CA ALA A 144 5.80 -4.87 2.91
C ALA A 144 7.20 -4.48 2.38
N ASN A 145 7.50 -3.17 2.37
CA ASN A 145 8.81 -2.66 1.97
C ASN A 145 9.92 -3.08 2.94
N VAL A 146 9.66 -3.05 4.25
CA VAL A 146 10.64 -3.48 5.28
C VAL A 146 10.88 -4.98 5.19
N GLU A 147 9.83 -5.81 5.10
CA GLU A 147 9.96 -7.26 4.91
C GLU A 147 10.81 -7.62 3.69
N HIS A 148 10.50 -6.99 2.54
CA HIS A 148 11.26 -7.22 1.32
C HIS A 148 12.73 -6.83 1.48
N SER A 149 13.02 -5.63 1.99
CA SER A 149 14.38 -5.13 2.16
C SER A 149 15.19 -5.95 3.18
N LYS A 150 14.56 -6.43 4.26
CA LYS A 150 15.15 -7.35 5.24
C LYS A 150 15.52 -8.68 4.59
N ASN A 151 14.59 -9.30 3.87
CA ASN A 151 14.79 -10.58 3.20
C ASN A 151 15.88 -10.52 2.11
N LYS A 152 15.96 -9.41 1.40
CA LYS A 152 16.98 -9.16 0.38
C LYS A 152 18.32 -8.65 0.93
N LYS A 153 18.40 -8.38 2.23
CA LYS A 153 19.58 -7.73 2.85
C LYS A 153 19.97 -6.45 2.11
N SER A 154 18.98 -5.68 1.71
CA SER A 154 19.10 -4.46 0.94
C SER A 154 19.46 -3.28 1.85
N ARG A 155 20.26 -2.33 1.35
CA ARG A 155 20.53 -1.05 2.04
C ARG A 155 19.27 -0.27 2.43
N MET A 156 18.15 -0.54 1.76
CA MET A 156 16.88 0.10 2.08
C MET A 156 16.37 -0.30 3.46
N PHE A 157 16.75 -1.46 3.99
CA PHE A 157 16.41 -1.85 5.36
C PHE A 157 16.97 -0.84 6.38
N ASP A 158 18.25 -0.45 6.24
CA ASP A 158 18.86 0.54 7.12
C ASP A 158 18.25 1.93 6.97
N VAL A 159 17.81 2.27 5.74
CA VAL A 159 17.09 3.52 5.48
C VAL A 159 15.76 3.54 6.24
N TYR A 160 14.95 2.48 6.11
CA TYR A 160 13.67 2.38 6.82
C TYR A 160 13.84 2.38 8.35
N LYS A 161 14.89 1.72 8.86
CA LYS A 161 15.21 1.74 10.29
C LYS A 161 15.55 3.15 10.78
N LYS A 162 16.32 3.93 10.02
CA LYS A 162 16.65 5.33 10.35
C LYS A 162 15.45 6.27 10.28
N GLU A 163 14.55 6.04 9.31
CA GLU A 163 13.35 6.84 9.11
C GLU A 163 12.23 6.50 10.12
N TYR A 164 12.32 5.35 10.81
CA TYR A 164 11.23 4.80 11.60
C TYR A 164 10.69 5.76 12.66
N GLN A 165 11.57 6.38 13.45
CA GLN A 165 11.12 7.28 14.54
C GLN A 165 10.31 8.45 13.98
N HIS A 166 10.80 9.11 12.94
CA HIS A 166 10.07 10.21 12.30
C HIS A 166 8.75 9.73 11.68
N PHE A 167 8.74 8.58 11.02
CA PHE A 167 7.53 7.98 10.47
C PHE A 167 6.48 7.68 11.53
N LYS A 168 6.91 7.11 12.68
CA LYS A 168 6.02 6.83 13.80
C LYS A 168 5.50 8.13 14.44
N ASP A 169 6.37 9.09 14.75
CA ASP A 169 5.97 10.36 15.35
C ASP A 169 4.99 11.15 14.47
N SER A 170 5.11 10.99 13.16
CA SER A 170 4.22 11.65 12.19
C SER A 170 2.83 11.02 12.07
N LEU A 171 2.67 9.71 12.33
CA LEU A 171 1.41 8.98 12.07
C LEU A 171 0.76 8.36 13.31
N TYR A 172 1.55 8.03 14.34
CA TYR A 172 1.04 7.37 15.54
C TYR A 172 0.23 8.35 16.41
N THR A 173 -0.92 7.89 16.89
CA THR A 173 -1.76 8.67 17.80
C THR A 173 -1.94 7.95 19.13
N LYS A 174 -2.28 8.69 20.21
CA LYS A 174 -2.42 8.14 21.57
C LYS A 174 -3.41 6.95 21.65
N ASN A 175 -4.45 6.97 20.80
CA ASN A 175 -5.47 5.92 20.75
C ASN A 175 -5.45 5.22 19.38
N ASP A 176 -4.26 4.95 18.85
CA ASP A 176 -4.06 4.39 17.53
C ASP A 176 -4.71 3.00 17.42
N PRO A 177 -5.65 2.78 16.51
CA PRO A 177 -6.27 1.47 16.32
C PRO A 177 -5.31 0.45 15.71
N TYR A 178 -4.14 0.90 15.20
CA TYR A 178 -3.18 0.07 14.47
C TYR A 178 -1.97 -0.35 15.33
N ILE A 179 -2.06 -0.31 16.65
CA ILE A 179 -0.99 -0.74 17.58
C ILE A 179 -0.38 -2.10 17.18
N PRO A 180 -1.15 -3.15 16.82
CA PRO A 180 -0.56 -4.44 16.40
C PRO A 180 0.35 -4.32 15.17
N MET A 181 0.06 -3.41 14.25
CA MET A 181 0.89 -3.17 13.05
C MET A 181 2.19 -2.43 13.42
N TRP A 182 2.13 -1.48 14.36
CA TRP A 182 3.30 -0.78 14.86
C TRP A 182 4.25 -1.73 15.58
N ILE A 183 3.74 -2.59 16.46
CA ILE A 183 4.53 -3.63 17.16
C ILE A 183 5.19 -4.56 16.14
N TYR A 184 4.44 -5.02 15.13
CA TYR A 184 4.98 -5.88 14.08
C TYR A 184 6.10 -5.19 13.28
N LEU A 185 5.93 -3.91 12.94
CA LEU A 185 6.95 -3.14 12.23
C LEU A 185 8.21 -2.94 13.09
N GLU A 186 8.07 -2.69 14.40
CA GLU A 186 9.19 -2.59 15.35
C GLU A 186 9.98 -3.89 15.44
N ASP A 187 9.29 -5.03 15.58
CA ASP A 187 9.92 -6.35 15.61
C ASP A 187 10.68 -6.65 14.30
N LEU A 188 10.10 -6.32 13.16
CA LEU A 188 10.79 -6.45 11.87
C LEU A 188 12.07 -5.63 11.81
N LEU A 189 12.08 -4.41 12.36
CA LEU A 189 13.22 -3.51 12.38
C LEU A 189 14.23 -3.84 13.49
N GLY A 190 13.87 -4.71 14.44
CA GLY A 190 14.68 -5.04 15.63
C GLY A 190 14.82 -3.83 16.55
N LEU A 191 13.70 -3.19 16.91
CA LEU A 191 13.58 -2.02 17.80
C LEU A 191 12.87 -2.39 19.09
#